data_b8f8c3ac77f714f001e991aa01439c0d
#
_entry.id   b8f8c3ac77f714f001e991aa01439c0d
#
_cell.length_a   1.000
_cell.length_b   1.000
_cell.length_c   1.000
_cell.angle_alpha   90.00
_cell.angle_beta   90.00
_cell.angle_gamma   90.00
#
_symmetry.space_group_name_H-M   'P 1'
#
loop_
_entity.id
_entity.type
_entity.pdbx_description
1 polymer ?
#
loop_
_entity_poly.entity_id
_entity_poly.type
_entity_poly.pdbx_seq_one_letter_code
_entity_poly.pdbx_strand_id
1 'polypeptide(L)'
;MKIFLIRHAHALSGEPDELRPLSSKGKKQMAGLSPSLVKRIAREVSVLEHSSLQRSGQTAQLLKKHFRLKQPLQSLSGISPESSAVKTAQVLSRSRRSRCIIGHNPHLARLVGLLLVLKQGEEGIYFRKAAIVALERTAVPQTRHPWGSWRLLWMSTPD
;
A
#
# COMPACT_ATOMS: atom_id res chain seq x y z
N MET A 1 11.73 6.35 8.77
CA MET A 1 10.96 5.15 8.41
C MET A 1 10.13 5.44 7.18
N LYS A 2 10.16 4.56 6.19
CA LYS A 2 9.38 4.74 4.96
C LYS A 2 8.28 3.69 4.84
N ILE A 3 7.17 4.07 4.25
CA ILE A 3 6.11 3.14 3.85
C ILE A 3 5.81 3.33 2.36
N PHE A 4 5.54 2.20 1.71
CA PHE A 4 5.13 2.16 0.33
C PHE A 4 3.76 1.50 0.28
N LEU A 5 2.76 2.27 -0.12
CA LEU A 5 1.38 1.84 -0.20
C LEU A 5 1.04 1.54 -1.65
N ILE A 6 0.61 0.33 -1.94
CA ILE A 6 0.26 -0.11 -3.30
C ILE A 6 -1.21 -0.50 -3.31
N ARG A 7 -2.02 0.15 -4.15
CA ARG A 7 -3.37 -0.35 -4.39
C ARG A 7 -3.28 -1.60 -5.26
N HIS A 8 -4.02 -2.67 -4.90
CA HIS A 8 -4.06 -3.87 -5.74
C HIS A 8 -4.34 -3.56 -7.22
N ALA A 9 -3.79 -4.35 -8.13
CA ALA A 9 -4.00 -4.22 -9.56
C ALA A 9 -5.45 -4.55 -9.97
N HIS A 10 -5.81 -4.33 -11.23
CA HIS A 10 -7.16 -4.55 -11.71
C HIS A 10 -7.58 -6.02 -11.53
N ALA A 11 -8.75 -6.24 -10.90
CA ALA A 11 -9.34 -7.54 -10.62
C ALA A 11 -10.61 -7.75 -11.46
N LEU A 12 -10.96 -9.01 -11.68
CA LEU A 12 -12.24 -9.38 -12.26
C LEU A 12 -13.37 -9.03 -11.30
N SER A 13 -14.58 -8.84 -11.84
CA SER A 13 -15.82 -8.82 -11.06
C SER A 13 -16.19 -10.24 -10.67
N GLY A 14 -17.02 -10.40 -9.64
CA GLY A 14 -17.53 -11.71 -9.22
C GLY A 14 -17.76 -11.78 -7.72
N GLU A 15 -18.41 -12.84 -7.31
CA GLU A 15 -18.70 -13.17 -5.92
C GLU A 15 -18.10 -14.56 -5.58
N PRO A 16 -17.67 -14.79 -4.35
CA PRO A 16 -17.58 -13.79 -3.28
C PRO A 16 -16.41 -12.80 -3.52
N ASP A 17 -16.56 -11.55 -3.04
CA ASP A 17 -15.56 -10.46 -3.26
C ASP A 17 -14.14 -10.85 -2.83
N GLU A 18 -14.00 -11.66 -1.79
CA GLU A 18 -12.71 -12.08 -1.26
C GLU A 18 -11.90 -12.91 -2.27
N LEU A 19 -12.57 -13.67 -3.13
CA LEU A 19 -11.95 -14.59 -4.08
C LEU A 19 -11.77 -13.99 -5.48
N ARG A 20 -12.08 -12.72 -5.69
CA ARG A 20 -11.90 -12.06 -6.98
C ARG A 20 -10.42 -12.01 -7.40
N PRO A 21 -10.04 -12.68 -8.51
CA PRO A 21 -8.65 -12.73 -8.95
C PRO A 21 -8.29 -11.49 -9.78
N LEU A 22 -6.99 -11.28 -10.00
CA LEU A 22 -6.51 -10.30 -10.95
C LEU A 22 -6.94 -10.65 -12.38
N SER A 23 -7.39 -9.64 -13.12
CA SER A 23 -7.64 -9.76 -14.56
C SER A 23 -6.33 -9.76 -15.36
N SER A 24 -6.42 -10.05 -16.67
CA SER A 24 -5.30 -9.90 -17.61
C SER A 24 -4.77 -8.46 -17.62
N LYS A 25 -5.64 -7.45 -17.51
CA LYS A 25 -5.25 -6.04 -17.36
C LYS A 25 -4.42 -5.83 -16.09
N GLY A 26 -4.86 -6.40 -14.95
CA GLY A 26 -4.12 -6.29 -13.70
C GLY A 26 -2.74 -6.93 -13.74
N LYS A 27 -2.63 -8.08 -14.39
CA LYS A 27 -1.33 -8.75 -14.61
C LYS A 27 -0.39 -7.89 -15.46
N LYS A 28 -0.91 -7.27 -16.53
CA LYS A 28 -0.14 -6.32 -17.37
C LYS A 28 0.30 -5.09 -16.58
N GLN A 29 -0.58 -4.52 -15.73
CA GLN A 29 -0.20 -3.40 -14.85
C GLN A 29 0.99 -3.73 -13.95
N MET A 30 1.01 -4.94 -13.37
CA MET A 30 2.13 -5.37 -12.53
C MET A 30 3.42 -5.60 -13.32
N ALA A 31 3.33 -6.12 -14.54
CA ALA A 31 4.48 -6.30 -15.44
C ALA A 31 5.04 -4.95 -15.93
N GLY A 32 4.20 -3.94 -16.10
CA GLY A 32 4.57 -2.61 -16.56
C GLY A 32 5.17 -1.69 -15.49
N LEU A 33 5.26 -2.13 -14.24
CA LEU A 33 5.91 -1.32 -13.19
C LEU A 33 7.39 -1.11 -13.50
N SER A 34 7.89 0.10 -13.26
CA SER A 34 9.30 0.43 -13.46
C SER A 34 10.22 -0.45 -12.60
N PRO A 35 11.16 -1.20 -13.21
CA PRO A 35 12.10 -2.03 -12.44
C PRO A 35 12.97 -1.23 -11.47
N SER A 36 13.37 -0.01 -11.84
CA SER A 36 14.17 0.87 -11.00
C SER A 36 13.39 1.30 -9.75
N LEU A 37 12.11 1.62 -9.92
CA LEU A 37 11.21 1.99 -8.84
C LEU A 37 11.03 0.84 -7.84
N VAL A 38 10.75 -0.36 -8.35
CA VAL A 38 10.54 -1.53 -7.48
C VAL A 38 11.83 -1.95 -6.78
N LYS A 39 12.98 -1.89 -7.45
CA LYS A 39 14.28 -2.13 -6.81
C LYS A 39 14.57 -1.12 -5.69
N ARG A 40 14.16 0.14 -5.89
CA ARG A 40 14.26 1.17 -4.83
C ARG A 40 13.41 0.79 -3.63
N ILE A 41 12.15 0.40 -3.82
CA ILE A 41 11.29 -0.09 -2.73
C ILE A 41 11.96 -1.28 -2.01
N ALA A 42 12.44 -2.26 -2.75
CA ALA A 42 13.05 -3.47 -2.21
C ALA A 42 14.29 -3.21 -1.32
N ARG A 43 15.06 -2.16 -1.60
CA ARG A 43 16.21 -1.77 -0.77
C ARG A 43 15.82 -1.14 0.56
N GLU A 44 14.63 -0.56 0.62
CA GLU A 44 14.15 0.22 1.76
C GLU A 44 13.28 -0.59 2.73
N VAL A 45 12.60 -1.64 2.24
CA VAL A 45 11.63 -2.39 3.04
C VAL A 45 12.16 -3.73 3.52
N SER A 46 11.74 -4.13 4.71
CA SER A 46 12.07 -5.45 5.29
C SER A 46 10.97 -6.49 5.04
N VAL A 47 9.78 -6.08 4.64
CA VAL A 47 8.62 -6.96 4.49
C VAL A 47 7.66 -6.43 3.43
N LEU A 48 7.03 -7.35 2.68
CA LEU A 48 5.90 -7.10 1.80
C LEU A 48 4.64 -7.62 2.50
N GLU A 49 3.68 -6.75 2.71
CA GLU A 49 2.43 -7.09 3.40
C GLU A 49 1.24 -6.88 2.48
N HIS A 50 0.24 -7.76 2.56
CA HIS A 50 -0.97 -7.66 1.75
C HIS A 50 -2.22 -8.00 2.55
N SER A 51 -3.38 -7.49 2.13
CA SER A 51 -4.64 -7.91 2.72
C SER A 51 -4.97 -9.36 2.39
N SER A 52 -5.88 -9.96 3.13
CA SER A 52 -6.36 -11.34 2.92
C SER A 52 -7.10 -11.53 1.59
N LEU A 53 -7.56 -10.45 0.93
CA LEU A 53 -8.31 -10.54 -0.32
C LEU A 53 -7.41 -11.01 -1.47
N GLN A 54 -7.90 -11.96 -2.27
CA GLN A 54 -7.13 -12.66 -3.31
C GLN A 54 -6.40 -11.71 -4.26
N ARG A 55 -7.07 -10.65 -4.74
CA ARG A 55 -6.49 -9.65 -5.64
C ARG A 55 -5.27 -8.92 -5.04
N SER A 56 -5.27 -8.71 -3.73
CA SER A 56 -4.14 -8.10 -3.02
C SER A 56 -2.97 -9.06 -2.90
N GLY A 57 -3.24 -10.31 -2.49
CA GLY A 57 -2.24 -11.37 -2.43
C GLY A 57 -1.59 -11.64 -3.79
N GLN A 58 -2.39 -11.76 -4.86
CA GLN A 58 -1.89 -11.96 -6.23
C GLN A 58 -1.05 -10.76 -6.71
N THR A 59 -1.44 -9.52 -6.37
CA THR A 59 -0.63 -8.32 -6.67
C THR A 59 0.73 -8.42 -6.00
N ALA A 60 0.77 -8.79 -4.73
CA ALA A 60 2.01 -8.95 -3.97
C ALA A 60 2.88 -10.09 -4.50
N GLN A 61 2.28 -11.23 -4.84
CA GLN A 61 2.98 -12.36 -5.45
C GLN A 61 3.61 -12.00 -6.80
N LEU A 62 2.87 -11.28 -7.67
CA LEU A 62 3.40 -10.82 -8.95
C LEU A 62 4.53 -9.82 -8.75
N LEU A 63 4.40 -8.87 -7.82
CA LEU A 63 5.47 -7.94 -7.47
C LEU A 63 6.73 -8.69 -7.07
N LYS A 64 6.60 -9.65 -6.15
CA LYS A 64 7.71 -10.47 -5.67
C LYS A 64 8.33 -11.29 -6.81
N LYS A 65 7.53 -11.96 -7.62
CA LYS A 65 7.99 -12.82 -8.72
C LYS A 65 8.69 -12.04 -9.83
N HIS A 66 8.04 -10.99 -10.36
CA HIS A 66 8.58 -10.23 -11.50
C HIS A 66 9.91 -9.54 -11.19
N PHE A 67 10.04 -9.02 -9.97
CA PHE A 67 11.22 -8.27 -9.57
C PHE A 67 12.19 -9.07 -8.68
N ARG A 68 11.94 -10.38 -8.52
CA ARG A 68 12.79 -11.32 -7.73
C ARG A 68 13.08 -10.80 -6.32
N LEU A 69 12.04 -10.28 -5.66
CA LEU A 69 12.19 -9.69 -4.32
C LEU A 69 12.42 -10.78 -3.28
N LYS A 70 13.40 -10.57 -2.40
CA LYS A 70 13.77 -11.52 -1.34
C LYS A 70 12.95 -11.34 -0.06
N GLN A 71 12.34 -10.16 0.13
CA GLN A 71 11.56 -9.85 1.33
C GLN A 71 10.45 -10.89 1.58
N PRO A 72 10.19 -11.25 2.84
CA PRO A 72 9.08 -12.12 3.17
C PRO A 72 7.75 -11.49 2.76
N LEU A 73 6.82 -12.32 2.32
CA LEU A 73 5.46 -11.93 1.98
C LEU A 73 4.53 -12.39 3.10
N GLN A 74 3.79 -11.46 3.69
CA GLN A 74 2.94 -11.71 4.86
C GLN A 74 1.53 -11.16 4.65
N SER A 75 0.53 -11.89 5.14
CA SER A 75 -0.83 -11.36 5.23
C SER A 75 -0.91 -10.38 6.41
N LEU A 76 -1.52 -9.23 6.16
CA LEU A 76 -1.79 -8.20 7.17
C LEU A 76 -3.30 -8.05 7.33
N SER A 77 -3.80 -8.30 8.53
CA SER A 77 -5.21 -8.06 8.86
C SER A 77 -5.51 -6.58 9.04
N GLY A 78 -6.79 -6.21 8.92
CA GLY A 78 -7.22 -4.83 9.19
C GLY A 78 -6.90 -3.82 8.11
N ILE A 79 -6.61 -4.26 6.87
CA ILE A 79 -6.37 -3.40 5.70
C ILE A 79 -7.29 -3.72 4.50
N SER A 80 -8.44 -4.35 4.77
CA SER A 80 -9.52 -4.51 3.80
C SER A 80 -10.17 -3.15 3.46
N PRO A 81 -10.97 -3.03 2.40
CA PRO A 81 -11.55 -1.75 1.99
C PRO A 81 -12.25 -0.98 3.12
N GLU A 82 -13.03 -1.69 3.94
CA GLU A 82 -13.84 -1.13 5.03
C GLU A 82 -13.10 -1.10 6.39
N SER A 83 -11.84 -1.50 6.43
CA SER A 83 -11.05 -1.49 7.66
C SER A 83 -10.76 -0.07 8.14
N SER A 84 -10.59 0.10 9.45
CA SER A 84 -10.26 1.39 10.06
C SER A 84 -8.83 1.83 9.71
N ALA A 85 -8.71 2.91 8.94
CA ALA A 85 -7.42 3.53 8.65
C ALA A 85 -6.71 4.06 9.91
N VAL A 86 -7.48 4.45 10.94
CA VAL A 86 -6.96 4.88 12.24
C VAL A 86 -6.17 3.74 12.91
N LYS A 87 -6.72 2.51 12.93
CA LYS A 87 -6.02 1.35 13.50
C LYS A 87 -4.72 1.06 12.76
N THR A 88 -4.71 1.18 11.43
CA THR A 88 -3.49 1.01 10.63
C THR A 88 -2.48 2.12 10.94
N ALA A 89 -2.91 3.37 11.04
CA ALA A 89 -2.04 4.49 11.44
C ALA A 89 -1.43 4.27 12.84
N GLN A 90 -2.19 3.72 13.81
CA GLN A 90 -1.67 3.35 15.13
C GLN A 90 -0.56 2.29 15.05
N VAL A 91 -0.74 1.24 14.24
CA VAL A 91 0.28 0.20 14.03
C VAL A 91 1.53 0.81 13.41
N LEU A 92 1.38 1.66 12.39
CA LEU A 92 2.49 2.31 11.71
C LEU A 92 3.23 3.29 12.64
N SER A 93 2.50 4.02 13.49
CA SER A 93 3.09 4.97 14.43
C SER A 93 4.06 4.31 15.42
N ARG A 94 3.78 3.08 15.82
CA ARG A 94 4.61 2.28 16.73
C ARG A 94 5.75 1.54 16.03
N SER A 95 5.69 1.41 14.71
CA SER A 95 6.70 0.70 13.93
C SER A 95 7.95 1.55 13.71
N ARG A 96 9.11 0.88 13.70
CA ARG A 96 10.38 1.46 13.24
C ARG A 96 10.84 0.88 11.90
N ARG A 97 10.15 -0.14 11.39
CA ARG A 97 10.52 -0.85 10.15
C ARG A 97 9.83 -0.23 8.95
N SER A 98 10.57 -0.01 7.88
CA SER A 98 10.00 0.36 6.60
C SER A 98 9.26 -0.83 5.98
N ARG A 99 8.09 -0.57 5.39
CA ARG A 99 7.14 -1.59 4.93
C ARG A 99 6.60 -1.27 3.54
N CYS A 100 6.26 -2.31 2.80
CA CYS A 100 5.45 -2.20 1.59
C CYS A 100 4.11 -2.88 1.87
N ILE A 101 3.01 -2.14 1.76
CA ILE A 101 1.66 -2.59 2.08
C ILE A 101 0.80 -2.56 0.81
N ILE A 102 0.29 -3.72 0.41
CA ILE A 102 -0.60 -3.87 -0.73
C ILE A 102 -2.04 -4.00 -0.21
N GLY A 103 -2.88 -3.04 -0.58
CA GLY A 103 -4.24 -2.91 -0.04
C GLY A 103 -5.25 -2.36 -1.03
N HIS A 104 -6.25 -1.67 -0.51
CA HIS A 104 -7.47 -1.28 -1.21
C HIS A 104 -7.86 0.17 -0.93
N ASN A 105 -8.59 0.78 -1.87
CA ASN A 105 -9.40 1.96 -1.56
C ASN A 105 -10.77 1.50 -1.01
N PRO A 106 -11.41 2.30 -0.17
CA PRO A 106 -10.99 3.63 0.31
C PRO A 106 -9.93 3.62 1.44
N HIS A 107 -9.59 2.45 2.00
CA HIS A 107 -8.69 2.33 3.16
C HIS A 107 -7.34 3.05 2.96
N LEU A 108 -6.65 2.81 1.83
CA LEU A 108 -5.34 3.42 1.57
C LEU A 108 -5.42 4.95 1.40
N ALA A 109 -6.46 5.44 0.72
CA ALA A 109 -6.67 6.88 0.56
C ALA A 109 -6.91 7.56 1.92
N ARG A 110 -7.77 6.97 2.77
CA ARG A 110 -8.03 7.43 4.13
C ARG A 110 -6.76 7.40 5.00
N LEU A 111 -5.97 6.33 4.89
CA LEU A 111 -4.71 6.21 5.63
C LEU A 111 -3.73 7.31 5.26
N VAL A 112 -3.56 7.59 3.98
CA VAL A 112 -2.68 8.68 3.51
C VAL A 112 -3.21 10.03 4.01
N GLY A 113 -4.52 10.28 3.93
CA GLY A 113 -5.14 11.48 4.46
C GLY A 113 -4.83 11.71 5.94
N LEU A 114 -4.94 10.66 6.77
CA LEU A 114 -4.59 10.72 8.20
C LEU A 114 -3.12 11.03 8.43
N LEU A 115 -2.22 10.36 7.71
CA LEU A 115 -0.77 10.50 7.89
C LEU A 115 -0.26 11.88 7.43
N LEU A 116 -0.84 12.43 6.37
CA LEU A 116 -0.50 13.76 5.85
C LEU A 116 -1.32 14.90 6.49
N VAL A 117 -2.17 14.58 7.47
CA VAL A 117 -3.01 15.57 8.19
C VAL A 117 -3.90 16.38 7.22
N LEU A 118 -4.44 15.71 6.20
CA LEU A 118 -5.43 16.33 5.30
C LEU A 118 -6.79 16.44 6.01
N LYS A 119 -7.59 17.44 5.64
CA LYS A 119 -8.94 17.59 6.20
C LYS A 119 -9.79 16.36 5.92
N GLN A 120 -10.65 16.00 6.89
CA GLN A 120 -11.60 14.90 6.71
C GLN A 120 -12.54 15.19 5.53
N GLY A 121 -12.71 14.20 4.67
CA GLY A 121 -13.55 14.31 3.48
C GLY A 121 -12.82 14.77 2.21
N GLU A 122 -11.60 15.23 2.29
CA GLU A 122 -10.78 15.51 1.11
C GLU A 122 -10.04 14.23 0.69
N GLU A 123 -10.40 13.66 -0.46
CA GLU A 123 -9.60 12.62 -1.12
C GLU A 123 -8.33 13.25 -1.70
N GLY A 124 -7.37 13.60 -0.83
CA GLY A 124 -6.14 14.30 -1.22
C GLY A 124 -5.24 13.50 -2.15
N ILE A 125 -5.46 12.18 -2.31
CA ILE A 125 -4.70 11.31 -3.19
C ILE A 125 -5.61 10.32 -3.91
N TYR A 126 -5.65 10.41 -5.23
CA TYR A 126 -6.36 9.47 -6.07
C TYR A 126 -5.51 8.24 -6.38
N PHE A 127 -5.71 7.17 -5.62
CA PHE A 127 -5.06 5.89 -5.89
C PHE A 127 -5.71 5.18 -7.08
N ARG A 128 -5.08 5.16 -8.24
CA ARG A 128 -5.44 4.25 -9.35
C ARG A 128 -5.03 2.81 -9.01
N LYS A 129 -5.60 1.83 -9.75
CA LYS A 129 -5.18 0.42 -9.62
C LYS A 129 -3.68 0.28 -9.90
N ALA A 130 -2.98 -0.50 -9.07
CA ALA A 130 -1.53 -0.67 -9.08
C ALA A 130 -0.70 0.62 -8.84
N ALA A 131 -1.34 1.74 -8.46
CA ALA A 131 -0.59 2.94 -8.06
C ALA A 131 0.20 2.69 -6.77
N ILE A 132 1.34 3.35 -6.68
CA ILE A 132 2.27 3.28 -5.55
C ILE A 132 2.41 4.69 -4.97
N VAL A 133 2.27 4.81 -3.66
CA VAL A 133 2.53 6.03 -2.90
C VAL A 133 3.64 5.75 -1.89
N ALA A 134 4.67 6.57 -1.89
CA ALA A 134 5.77 6.50 -0.93
C ALA A 134 5.68 7.64 0.07
N LEU A 135 5.66 7.31 1.35
CA LEU A 135 5.66 8.24 2.45
C LEU A 135 6.87 8.02 3.36
N GLU A 136 7.34 9.09 3.96
CA GLU A 136 8.39 9.04 4.97
C GLU A 136 7.93 9.70 6.26
N ARG A 137 8.14 9.00 7.37
CA ARG A 137 7.94 9.58 8.70
C ARG A 137 9.16 10.42 9.07
N THR A 138 8.95 11.72 9.27
CA THR A 138 9.98 12.71 9.60
C THR A 138 10.12 12.94 11.09
N ALA A 139 9.03 12.74 11.86
CA ALA A 139 9.05 12.82 13.31
C ALA A 139 8.23 11.69 13.95
N VAL A 140 8.63 11.25 15.12
CA VAL A 140 7.91 10.24 15.91
C VAL A 140 6.57 10.79 16.43
N PRO A 141 5.63 9.92 16.84
CA PRO A 141 4.36 10.34 17.44
C PRO A 141 4.56 11.29 18.63
N GLN A 142 3.70 12.30 18.70
CA GLN A 142 3.61 13.29 19.75
C GLN A 142 2.13 13.57 20.05
N THR A 143 1.81 14.23 21.16
CA THR A 143 0.43 14.52 21.55
C THR A 143 -0.40 15.18 20.44
N ARG A 144 0.16 16.19 19.74
CA ARG A 144 -0.51 16.89 18.63
C ARG A 144 -0.47 16.15 17.30
N HIS A 145 0.42 15.18 17.15
CA HIS A 145 0.62 14.35 15.95
C HIS A 145 0.70 12.88 16.34
N PRO A 146 -0.43 12.24 16.68
CA PRO A 146 -0.46 10.89 17.27
C PRO A 146 0.09 9.80 16.33
N TRP A 147 0.18 10.11 15.03
CA TRP A 147 0.75 9.20 14.02
C TRP A 147 2.21 9.53 13.67
N GLY A 148 2.80 10.57 14.30
CA GLY A 148 4.04 11.20 13.87
C GLY A 148 3.81 12.16 12.69
N SER A 149 4.87 12.86 12.28
CA SER A 149 4.83 13.72 11.10
C SER A 149 5.29 12.94 9.87
N TRP A 150 4.57 13.09 8.77
CA TRP A 150 4.83 12.37 7.53
C TRP A 150 4.91 13.33 6.36
N ARG A 151 5.67 12.94 5.34
CA ARG A 151 5.71 13.65 4.05
C ARG A 151 5.54 12.69 2.88
N LEU A 152 4.90 13.16 1.84
CA LEU A 152 4.86 12.47 0.55
C LEU A 152 6.22 12.58 -0.12
N LEU A 153 6.82 11.45 -0.49
CA LEU A 153 8.06 11.42 -1.26
C LEU A 153 7.79 11.46 -2.76
N TRP A 154 6.91 10.58 -3.20
CA TRP A 154 6.48 10.47 -4.60
C TRP A 154 5.26 9.56 -4.73
N MET A 155 4.61 9.67 -5.88
CA MET A 155 3.55 8.77 -6.32
C MET A 155 3.84 8.31 -7.76
N SER A 156 3.55 7.05 -8.06
CA SER A 156 3.64 6.48 -9.40
C SER A 156 2.35 5.75 -9.71
N THR A 157 1.84 5.94 -10.91
CA THR A 157 0.71 5.20 -11.46
C THR A 157 1.18 4.44 -12.69
N PRO A 158 0.86 3.15 -12.86
CA PRO A 158 1.08 2.48 -14.12
C PRO A 158 0.13 3.06 -15.18
N ASP A 159 0.58 3.04 -16.41
CA ASP A 159 -0.20 3.40 -17.60
C ASP A 159 -1.38 2.45 -17.85
#